data_62a7b51e7a4076d44391b84f4834a650
#
_entry.id   62a7b51e7a4076d44391b84f4834a650
#
_cell.length_a   1.000
_cell.length_b   1.000
_cell.length_c   1.000
_cell.angle_alpha   90.00
_cell.angle_beta   90.00
_cell.angle_gamma   90.00
#
_symmetry.space_group_name_H-M   'P 1'
#
loop_
_entity.id
_entity.type
_entity.pdbx_description
1 polymer ?
#
loop_
_entity_poly.entity_id
_entity_poly.type
_entity_poly.pdbx_seq_one_letter_code
_entity_poly.pdbx_strand_id
1 'polypeptide(L)'
;MMRGMKAIVWMAALLGGVCGVSAADRAGDLLRGVSDGFRAMKSYAVRFEVATADYRSSGSYVVEGEAYSLELGDAEVFCDGKVRYEVDNGRREVTILDVDRRSRNILNNPVRAFDFIGSDYSCELLWERDGQAAVRLIPMAGSDSSAGEITLVVDTSRMRPVSLSYDYDGERVDVAIRSVGAPDAPLRRFDRKACEGYEFIDFR
;
A
#
# COMPACT_ATOMS: atom_id res chain seq x y z
N MET A 1 -57.28 58.52 -9.69
CA MET A 1 -57.61 58.01 -8.34
C MET A 1 -57.41 56.54 -8.32
N MET A 2 -56.73 55.97 -7.28
CA MET A 2 -56.48 54.55 -6.98
C MET A 2 -55.23 53.99 -7.70
N ARG A 3 -54.10 53.99 -7.13
CA ARG A 3 -53.40 53.19 -6.13
C ARG A 3 -53.39 51.69 -6.48
N GLY A 4 -52.38 51.24 -7.25
CA GLY A 4 -52.02 49.85 -7.54
C GLY A 4 -50.86 49.41 -6.64
N MET A 5 -51.11 48.40 -5.88
CA MET A 5 -50.24 47.81 -4.85
C MET A 5 -49.13 46.94 -5.48
N LYS A 6 -47.88 47.26 -5.24
CA LYS A 6 -46.74 46.48 -5.69
C LYS A 6 -46.58 45.24 -4.82
N ALA A 7 -46.78 44.06 -5.39
CA ALA A 7 -46.44 42.78 -4.78
C ALA A 7 -44.93 42.53 -5.02
N ILE A 8 -44.10 42.61 -3.98
CA ILE A 8 -42.69 42.21 -4.00
C ILE A 8 -42.64 40.72 -3.72
N VAL A 9 -42.33 39.97 -4.75
CA VAL A 9 -42.03 38.53 -4.62
C VAL A 9 -40.57 38.41 -4.16
N TRP A 10 -40.36 38.01 -2.92
CA TRP A 10 -39.04 37.56 -2.42
C TRP A 10 -38.73 36.19 -2.97
N MET A 11 -37.83 36.10 -3.96
CA MET A 11 -37.24 34.87 -4.42
C MET A 11 -36.04 34.55 -3.52
N ALA A 12 -36.26 33.71 -2.50
CA ALA A 12 -35.20 33.18 -1.66
C ALA A 12 -34.36 32.21 -2.53
N ALA A 13 -33.21 32.66 -3.01
CA ALA A 13 -32.22 31.81 -3.61
C ALA A 13 -31.60 30.94 -2.51
N LEU A 14 -32.05 29.70 -2.42
CA LEU A 14 -31.37 28.63 -1.69
C LEU A 14 -30.07 28.32 -2.44
N LEU A 15 -29.00 29.03 -2.10
CA LEU A 15 -27.66 28.62 -2.37
C LEU A 15 -27.36 27.39 -1.47
N GLY A 16 -27.71 26.23 -1.95
CA GLY A 16 -27.20 24.96 -1.43
C GLY A 16 -25.71 24.98 -1.58
N GLY A 17 -24.99 25.33 -0.52
CA GLY A 17 -23.56 25.15 -0.44
C GLY A 17 -23.26 23.67 -0.58
N VAL A 18 -22.83 23.26 -1.76
CA VAL A 18 -22.13 22.00 -1.92
C VAL A 18 -20.84 22.19 -1.14
N CYS A 19 -20.74 21.60 0.06
CA CYS A 19 -19.48 21.42 0.76
C CYS A 19 -18.62 20.54 -0.15
N GLY A 20 -17.83 21.15 -1.03
CA GLY A 20 -16.82 20.45 -1.82
C GLY A 20 -15.79 19.90 -0.85
N VAL A 21 -15.70 18.57 -0.76
CA VAL A 21 -14.59 17.91 -0.08
C VAL A 21 -13.31 18.40 -0.75
N SER A 22 -12.34 18.88 0.03
CA SER A 22 -11.07 19.32 -0.55
C SER A 22 -10.35 18.15 -1.20
N ALA A 23 -9.54 18.40 -2.22
CA ALA A 23 -8.77 17.35 -2.88
C ALA A 23 -7.84 16.61 -1.90
N ALA A 24 -7.33 17.31 -0.89
CA ALA A 24 -6.52 16.71 0.16
C ALA A 24 -7.34 15.80 1.08
N ASP A 25 -8.56 16.20 1.44
CA ASP A 25 -9.48 15.38 2.24
C ASP A 25 -9.85 14.12 1.45
N ARG A 26 -10.11 14.25 0.14
CA ARG A 26 -10.45 13.12 -0.73
C ARG A 26 -9.31 12.11 -0.85
N ALA A 27 -8.07 12.58 -1.04
CA ALA A 27 -6.89 11.72 -1.03
C ALA A 27 -6.77 10.93 0.29
N GLY A 28 -6.91 11.62 1.42
CA GLY A 28 -6.90 11.00 2.74
C GLY A 28 -7.99 9.96 2.94
N ASP A 29 -9.22 10.21 2.44
CA ASP A 29 -10.33 9.27 2.51
C ASP A 29 -10.05 8.00 1.71
N LEU A 30 -9.53 8.12 0.49
CA LEU A 30 -9.14 6.98 -0.35
C LEU A 30 -8.10 6.11 0.34
N LEU A 31 -7.08 6.73 0.90
CA LEU A 31 -6.00 6.01 1.58
C LEU A 31 -6.49 5.32 2.86
N ARG A 32 -7.33 6.00 3.65
CA ARG A 32 -7.99 5.37 4.81
C ARG A 32 -8.84 4.18 4.39
N GLY A 33 -9.63 4.31 3.34
CA GLY A 33 -10.46 3.22 2.82
C GLY A 33 -9.63 1.99 2.41
N VAL A 34 -8.48 2.20 1.76
CA VAL A 34 -7.54 1.12 1.44
C VAL A 34 -7.00 0.47 2.71
N SER A 35 -6.48 1.26 3.64
CA SER A 35 -5.93 0.78 4.91
C SER A 35 -6.96 -0.03 5.71
N ASP A 36 -8.16 0.52 5.90
CA ASP A 36 -9.25 -0.14 6.63
C ASP A 36 -9.68 -1.44 5.94
N GLY A 37 -9.68 -1.45 4.60
CA GLY A 37 -9.95 -2.64 3.83
C GLY A 37 -8.95 -3.77 4.06
N PHE A 38 -7.66 -3.47 4.24
CA PHE A 38 -6.64 -4.47 4.61
C PHE A 38 -6.76 -4.89 6.08
N ARG A 39 -6.95 -3.94 6.99
CA ARG A 39 -7.10 -4.22 8.43
C ARG A 39 -8.33 -5.09 8.75
N ALA A 40 -9.38 -4.97 7.95
CA ALA A 40 -10.59 -5.80 8.12
C ALA A 40 -10.37 -7.27 7.76
N MET A 41 -9.29 -7.61 7.02
CA MET A 41 -8.97 -8.98 6.65
C MET A 41 -8.08 -9.62 7.72
N LYS A 42 -8.51 -10.78 8.27
CA LYS A 42 -7.69 -11.57 9.21
C LYS A 42 -6.49 -12.22 8.53
N SER A 43 -6.69 -12.61 7.29
CA SER A 43 -5.66 -13.12 6.39
C SER A 43 -5.96 -12.66 4.97
N TYR A 44 -4.92 -12.41 4.19
CA TYR A 44 -5.06 -12.03 2.79
C TYR A 44 -3.82 -12.41 1.98
N ALA A 45 -4.03 -12.55 0.68
CA ALA A 45 -2.98 -12.73 -0.29
C ALA A 45 -3.01 -11.58 -1.31
N VAL A 46 -1.84 -11.15 -1.73
CA VAL A 46 -1.65 -10.19 -2.82
C VAL A 46 -0.76 -10.81 -3.87
N ARG A 47 -1.20 -10.77 -5.13
CA ARG A 47 -0.35 -11.08 -6.29
C ARG A 47 0.00 -9.79 -7.00
N PHE A 48 1.24 -9.64 -7.39
CA PHE A 48 1.73 -8.42 -8.02
C PHE A 48 2.81 -8.72 -9.06
N GLU A 49 3.09 -7.75 -9.89
CA GLU A 49 4.24 -7.73 -10.78
C GLU A 49 5.07 -6.49 -10.47
N VAL A 50 6.38 -6.66 -10.39
CA VAL A 50 7.35 -5.58 -10.28
C VAL A 50 8.05 -5.41 -11.61
N ALA A 51 8.21 -4.18 -12.03
CA ALA A 51 8.97 -3.82 -13.23
C ALA A 51 9.87 -2.61 -12.95
N THR A 52 11.09 -2.69 -13.44
CA THR A 52 12.03 -1.57 -13.60
C THR A 52 12.43 -1.47 -15.07
N ALA A 53 13.41 -0.63 -15.42
CA ALA A 53 13.88 -0.51 -16.79
C ALA A 53 14.37 -1.86 -17.35
N ASP A 54 15.11 -2.62 -16.54
CA ASP A 54 15.82 -3.82 -16.96
C ASP A 54 15.31 -5.13 -16.31
N TYR A 55 14.34 -5.03 -15.40
CA TYR A 55 13.86 -6.19 -14.64
C TYR A 55 12.34 -6.25 -14.61
N ARG A 56 11.81 -7.47 -14.70
CA ARG A 56 10.40 -7.77 -14.47
C ARG A 56 10.25 -9.12 -13.79
N SER A 57 9.44 -9.12 -12.73
CA SER A 57 9.13 -10.37 -12.01
C SER A 57 7.71 -10.33 -11.44
N SER A 58 7.11 -11.51 -11.33
CA SER A 58 5.88 -11.70 -10.60
C SER A 58 6.19 -12.09 -9.16
N GLY A 59 5.39 -11.59 -8.24
CA GLY A 59 5.51 -11.91 -6.82
C GLY A 59 4.16 -12.14 -6.18
N SER A 60 4.21 -12.71 -5.01
CA SER A 60 3.05 -12.84 -4.14
C SER A 60 3.43 -12.69 -2.68
N TYR A 61 2.51 -12.20 -1.87
CA TYR A 61 2.65 -12.32 -0.43
C TYR A 61 1.33 -12.73 0.21
N VAL A 62 1.45 -13.47 1.31
CA VAL A 62 0.34 -13.92 2.15
C VAL A 62 0.58 -13.39 3.55
N VAL A 63 -0.45 -12.81 4.16
CA VAL A 63 -0.43 -12.29 5.53
C VAL A 63 -1.48 -13.01 6.36
N GLU A 64 -1.12 -13.38 7.58
CA GLU A 64 -1.99 -13.95 8.60
C GLU A 64 -1.63 -13.36 9.97
N GLY A 65 -2.38 -12.39 10.44
CA GLY A 65 -2.06 -11.62 11.64
C GLY A 65 -0.72 -10.87 11.49
N GLU A 66 0.24 -11.14 12.36
CA GLU A 66 1.60 -10.57 12.29
C GLU A 66 2.59 -11.40 11.46
N ALA A 67 2.16 -12.57 11.00
CA ALA A 67 3.00 -13.45 10.20
C ALA A 67 2.75 -13.25 8.71
N TYR A 68 3.79 -13.44 7.90
CA TYR A 68 3.68 -13.37 6.45
C TYR A 68 4.71 -14.24 5.74
N SER A 69 4.43 -14.53 4.47
CA SER A 69 5.40 -15.04 3.51
C SER A 69 5.32 -14.20 2.24
N LEU A 70 6.47 -13.98 1.61
CA LEU A 70 6.61 -13.26 0.33
C LEU A 70 7.48 -14.07 -0.61
N GLU A 71 7.12 -14.09 -1.87
CA GLU A 71 7.89 -14.68 -2.97
C GLU A 71 8.06 -13.64 -4.07
N LEU A 72 9.29 -13.45 -4.55
CA LEU A 72 9.59 -12.57 -5.69
C LEU A 72 10.84 -13.08 -6.41
N GLY A 73 10.65 -13.66 -7.60
CA GLY A 73 11.76 -14.31 -8.32
C GLY A 73 12.39 -15.43 -7.50
N ASP A 74 13.70 -15.34 -7.29
CA ASP A 74 14.47 -16.29 -6.48
C ASP A 74 14.50 -15.96 -4.98
N ALA A 75 13.86 -14.85 -4.58
CA ALA A 75 13.81 -14.42 -3.18
C ALA A 75 12.52 -14.89 -2.51
N GLU A 76 12.65 -15.43 -1.30
CA GLU A 76 11.54 -15.74 -0.41
C GLU A 76 11.76 -15.08 0.95
N VAL A 77 10.69 -14.59 1.54
CA VAL A 77 10.73 -14.06 2.90
C VAL A 77 9.68 -14.76 3.74
N PHE A 78 10.06 -15.20 4.91
CA PHE A 78 9.16 -15.80 5.90
C PHE A 78 9.27 -15.01 7.21
N CYS A 79 8.14 -14.68 7.81
CA CYS A 79 8.08 -14.00 9.09
C CYS A 79 7.02 -14.63 9.98
N ASP A 80 7.36 -14.87 11.23
CA ASP A 80 6.43 -15.39 12.24
C ASP A 80 5.89 -14.30 13.19
N GLY A 81 6.19 -13.02 12.88
CA GLY A 81 5.88 -11.86 13.70
C GLY A 81 6.97 -11.50 14.72
N LYS A 82 8.05 -12.29 14.81
CA LYS A 82 9.22 -12.04 15.67
C LYS A 82 10.52 -12.12 14.90
N VAL A 83 10.68 -13.17 14.13
CA VAL A 83 11.88 -13.45 13.32
C VAL A 83 11.51 -13.41 11.85
N ARG A 84 12.37 -12.80 11.08
CA ARG A 84 12.29 -12.73 9.62
C ARG A 84 13.44 -13.52 9.03
N TYR A 85 13.11 -14.41 8.07
CA TYR A 85 14.04 -15.20 7.30
C TYR A 85 13.96 -14.73 5.85
N GLU A 86 15.06 -14.25 5.31
CA GLU A 86 15.22 -13.89 3.90
C GLU A 86 16.03 -14.98 3.22
N VAL A 87 15.42 -15.65 2.26
CA VAL A 87 16.03 -16.75 1.51
C VAL A 87 16.34 -16.25 0.11
N ASP A 88 17.61 -16.27 -0.27
CA ASP A 88 18.08 -16.06 -1.63
C ASP A 88 18.43 -17.42 -2.23
N ASN A 89 17.53 -17.96 -3.05
CA ASN A 89 17.70 -19.26 -3.69
C ASN A 89 18.81 -19.25 -4.74
N GLY A 90 19.07 -18.09 -5.36
CA GLY A 90 20.14 -17.94 -6.35
C GLY A 90 21.54 -18.03 -5.71
N ARG A 91 21.70 -17.41 -4.53
CA ARG A 91 22.95 -17.45 -3.76
C ARG A 91 23.04 -18.63 -2.80
N ARG A 92 21.93 -19.27 -2.53
CA ARG A 92 21.77 -20.29 -1.48
C ARG A 92 22.15 -19.76 -0.09
N GLU A 93 21.56 -18.62 0.26
CA GLU A 93 21.81 -17.88 1.48
C GLU A 93 20.51 -17.67 2.25
N VAL A 94 20.57 -17.74 3.58
CA VAL A 94 19.46 -17.42 4.47
C VAL A 94 19.93 -16.36 5.45
N THR A 95 19.35 -15.16 5.38
CA THR A 95 19.56 -14.10 6.35
C THR A 95 18.48 -14.15 7.41
N ILE A 96 18.89 -14.09 8.69
CA ILE A 96 17.98 -14.12 9.84
C ILE A 96 18.05 -12.80 10.57
N LEU A 97 16.87 -12.19 10.77
CA LEU A 97 16.71 -10.85 11.34
C LEU A 97 15.60 -10.85 12.39
N ASP A 98 15.74 -10.02 13.40
CA ASP A 98 14.59 -9.65 14.23
C ASP A 98 13.64 -8.73 13.45
N VAL A 99 12.35 -8.89 13.65
CA VAL A 99 11.35 -8.01 13.02
C VAL A 99 11.42 -6.64 13.68
N ASP A 100 11.75 -5.63 12.90
CA ASP A 100 11.54 -4.24 13.32
C ASP A 100 10.05 -3.88 13.24
N ARG A 101 9.34 -4.07 14.36
CA ARG A 101 7.90 -3.76 14.47
C ARG A 101 7.60 -2.28 14.31
N ARG A 102 8.62 -1.40 14.37
CA ARG A 102 8.46 0.04 14.17
C ARG A 102 8.65 0.41 12.71
N SER A 103 9.31 -0.44 11.93
CA SER A 103 9.48 -0.21 10.49
C SER A 103 8.12 -0.09 9.81
N ARG A 104 7.95 0.99 9.09
CA ARG A 104 6.80 1.28 8.24
C ARG A 104 7.08 1.01 6.77
N ASN A 105 8.29 0.55 6.47
CA ASN A 105 8.66 0.13 5.13
C ASN A 105 7.88 -1.14 4.77
N ILE A 106 7.09 -1.07 3.71
CA ILE A 106 6.24 -2.18 3.23
C ILE A 106 7.05 -3.43 2.89
N LEU A 107 8.30 -3.27 2.42
CA LEU A 107 9.18 -4.39 2.10
C LEU A 107 9.70 -5.08 3.37
N ASN A 108 9.90 -4.31 4.44
CA ASN A 108 10.37 -4.84 5.73
C ASN A 108 9.23 -5.36 6.60
N ASN A 109 8.05 -4.77 6.46
CA ASN A 109 6.88 -5.12 7.28
C ASN A 109 5.58 -4.98 6.47
N PRO A 110 5.29 -5.92 5.55
CA PRO A 110 4.10 -5.86 4.69
C PRO A 110 2.78 -5.92 5.47
N VAL A 111 2.79 -6.41 6.72
CA VAL A 111 1.63 -6.40 7.61
C VAL A 111 1.15 -4.97 7.90
N ARG A 112 2.07 -4.01 7.87
CA ARG A 112 1.81 -2.58 8.12
C ARG A 112 1.85 -1.74 6.86
N ALA A 113 1.61 -2.38 5.72
CA ALA A 113 1.78 -1.81 4.38
C ALA A 113 1.10 -0.45 4.15
N PHE A 114 0.08 -0.11 4.92
CA PHE A 114 -0.66 1.15 4.77
C PHE A 114 -0.75 1.96 6.07
N ASP A 115 -0.03 1.55 7.12
CA ASP A 115 -0.04 2.25 8.42
C ASP A 115 0.73 3.58 8.40
N PHE A 116 1.59 3.80 7.40
CA PHE A 116 2.36 5.04 7.22
C PHE A 116 1.52 6.20 6.69
N ILE A 117 0.29 5.92 6.24
CA ILE A 117 -0.60 6.93 5.68
C ILE A 117 -1.01 7.92 6.77
N GLY A 118 -0.70 9.20 6.54
CA GLY A 118 -1.05 10.30 7.43
C GLY A 118 -0.04 10.60 8.55
N SER A 119 1.01 9.79 8.71
CA SER A 119 2.08 10.06 9.69
C SER A 119 3.42 10.37 9.05
N ASP A 120 3.76 9.70 7.96
CA ASP A 120 5.06 9.82 7.31
C ASP A 120 4.98 10.49 5.95
N TYR A 121 3.78 10.53 5.37
CA TYR A 121 3.51 11.13 4.08
C TYR A 121 2.35 12.11 4.15
N SER A 122 2.50 13.25 3.51
CA SER A 122 1.37 14.05 3.07
C SER A 122 0.82 13.46 1.76
N CYS A 123 -0.46 13.70 1.46
CA CYS A 123 -1.10 13.13 0.29
C CYS A 123 -1.75 14.20 -0.58
N GLU A 124 -1.69 14.00 -1.89
CA GLU A 124 -2.28 14.85 -2.91
C GLU A 124 -3.05 14.00 -3.91
N LEU A 125 -4.30 14.37 -4.20
CA LEU A 125 -5.08 13.75 -5.27
C LEU A 125 -4.60 14.29 -6.61
N LEU A 126 -4.05 13.41 -7.45
CA LEU A 126 -3.62 13.78 -8.81
C LEU A 126 -4.79 13.78 -9.80
N TRP A 127 -5.61 12.75 -9.74
CA TRP A 127 -6.82 12.60 -10.57
C TRP A 127 -7.75 11.53 -9.99
N GLU A 128 -9.05 11.66 -10.32
CA GLU A 128 -10.07 10.65 -10.06
C GLU A 128 -10.99 10.56 -11.28
N ARG A 129 -11.06 9.39 -11.92
CA ARG A 129 -11.87 9.11 -13.11
C ARG A 129 -12.02 7.62 -13.36
N ASP A 130 -13.05 7.22 -14.07
CA ASP A 130 -13.27 5.84 -14.53
C ASP A 130 -13.20 4.79 -13.42
N GLY A 131 -13.67 5.15 -12.21
CA GLY A 131 -13.63 4.26 -11.04
C GLY A 131 -12.25 4.08 -10.42
N GLN A 132 -11.28 4.89 -10.80
CA GLN A 132 -9.93 4.90 -10.24
C GLN A 132 -9.52 6.31 -9.79
N ALA A 133 -8.60 6.36 -8.85
CA ALA A 133 -7.97 7.60 -8.42
C ALA A 133 -6.47 7.39 -8.25
N ALA A 134 -5.68 8.40 -8.61
CA ALA A 134 -4.25 8.43 -8.31
C ALA A 134 -3.98 9.42 -7.19
N VAL A 135 -3.26 8.96 -6.19
CA VAL A 135 -2.82 9.72 -5.03
C VAL A 135 -1.29 9.74 -5.00
N ARG A 136 -0.73 10.93 -4.91
CA ARG A 136 0.70 11.12 -4.65
C ARG A 136 0.92 11.16 -3.14
N LEU A 137 1.87 10.40 -2.67
CA LEU A 137 2.37 10.38 -1.31
C LEU A 137 3.74 11.07 -1.30
N ILE A 138 3.85 12.14 -0.54
CA ILE A 138 5.05 12.98 -0.45
C ILE A 138 5.62 12.81 0.95
N PRO A 139 6.89 12.35 1.10
CA PRO A 139 7.51 12.16 2.40
C PRO A 139 7.49 13.46 3.22
N MET A 140 7.08 13.37 4.48
CA MET A 140 7.19 14.52 5.40
C MET A 140 8.61 14.65 5.93
N ALA A 141 9.03 15.88 6.22
CA ALA A 141 10.34 16.16 6.78
C ALA A 141 10.56 15.37 8.10
N GLY A 142 11.65 14.59 8.15
CA GLY A 142 11.98 13.76 9.31
C GLY A 142 11.30 12.38 9.32
N SER A 143 10.54 12.02 8.27
CA SER A 143 10.05 10.66 8.10
C SER A 143 11.18 9.72 7.67
N ASP A 144 11.14 8.49 8.16
CA ASP A 144 12.08 7.41 7.78
C ASP A 144 11.59 6.72 6.48
N SER A 145 11.36 7.52 5.43
CA SER A 145 10.84 7.01 4.16
C SER A 145 11.98 6.80 3.16
N SER A 146 12.40 5.56 2.99
CA SER A 146 13.43 5.18 2.00
C SER A 146 12.92 5.19 0.55
N ALA A 147 11.61 5.24 0.35
CA ALA A 147 11.01 5.10 -0.99
C ALA A 147 10.75 6.44 -1.71
N GLY A 148 11.11 7.59 -1.12
CA GLY A 148 10.84 8.88 -1.75
C GLY A 148 9.33 9.14 -1.99
N GLU A 149 8.98 9.83 -3.07
CA GLU A 149 7.58 10.03 -3.49
C GLU A 149 7.00 8.73 -4.04
N ILE A 150 5.75 8.42 -3.67
CA ILE A 150 5.02 7.26 -4.17
C ILE A 150 3.75 7.73 -4.87
N THR A 151 3.49 7.23 -6.07
CA THR A 151 2.18 7.35 -6.71
C THR A 151 1.42 6.05 -6.53
N LEU A 152 0.26 6.12 -5.89
CA LEU A 152 -0.64 5.00 -5.67
C LEU A 152 -1.91 5.18 -6.50
N VAL A 153 -2.25 4.20 -7.33
CA VAL A 153 -3.55 4.13 -8.01
C VAL A 153 -4.47 3.20 -7.24
N VAL A 154 -5.67 3.66 -6.98
CA VAL A 154 -6.70 2.97 -6.19
C VAL A 154 -7.95 2.73 -7.04
N ASP A 155 -8.54 1.54 -6.98
CA ASP A 155 -9.92 1.28 -7.39
C ASP A 155 -10.85 1.87 -6.32
N THR A 156 -11.60 2.92 -6.69
CA THR A 156 -12.44 3.69 -5.76
C THR A 156 -13.70 2.95 -5.33
N SER A 157 -14.10 1.94 -6.08
CA SER A 157 -15.30 1.13 -5.78
C SER A 157 -15.00 0.04 -4.77
N ARG A 158 -13.80 -0.54 -4.83
CA ARG A 158 -13.36 -1.65 -3.97
C ARG A 158 -12.44 -1.21 -2.84
N MET A 159 -11.95 0.03 -2.88
CA MET A 159 -10.89 0.55 -2.00
C MET A 159 -9.68 -0.38 -1.98
N ARG A 160 -9.17 -0.72 -3.18
CA ARG A 160 -8.04 -1.62 -3.37
C ARG A 160 -6.95 -0.96 -4.20
N PRO A 161 -5.67 -1.18 -3.88
CA PRO A 161 -4.58 -0.71 -4.71
C PRO A 161 -4.62 -1.42 -6.07
N VAL A 162 -4.36 -0.67 -7.13
CA VAL A 162 -4.22 -1.14 -8.52
C VAL A 162 -2.76 -1.16 -8.91
N SER A 163 -2.04 -0.10 -8.58
CA SER A 163 -0.60 0.00 -8.84
C SER A 163 0.07 0.98 -7.90
N LEU A 164 1.37 0.80 -7.71
CA LEU A 164 2.25 1.77 -7.07
C LEU A 164 3.42 2.06 -8.01
N SER A 165 3.93 3.29 -7.97
CA SER A 165 5.20 3.61 -8.61
C SER A 165 5.99 4.57 -7.71
N TYR A 166 7.30 4.36 -7.64
CA TYR A 166 8.23 5.16 -6.85
C TYR A 166 9.63 5.09 -7.46
N ASP A 167 10.49 6.03 -7.07
CA ASP A 167 11.90 6.00 -7.44
C ASP A 167 12.70 5.43 -6.26
N TYR A 168 13.52 4.43 -6.55
CA TYR A 168 14.43 3.83 -5.60
C TYR A 168 15.84 3.83 -6.18
N ASP A 169 16.76 4.51 -5.48
CA ASP A 169 18.16 4.66 -5.89
C ASP A 169 18.34 5.18 -7.33
N GLY A 170 17.45 6.09 -7.74
CA GLY A 170 17.46 6.69 -9.09
C GLY A 170 16.82 5.83 -10.17
N GLU A 171 16.29 4.66 -9.84
CA GLU A 171 15.56 3.78 -10.73
C GLU A 171 14.06 3.81 -10.43
N ARG A 172 13.24 3.95 -11.49
CA ARG A 172 11.79 3.87 -11.35
C ARG A 172 11.35 2.42 -11.16
N VAL A 173 10.59 2.20 -10.11
CA VAL A 173 9.95 0.92 -9.81
C VAL A 173 8.45 1.04 -9.99
N ASP A 174 7.87 0.21 -10.84
CA ASP A 174 6.44 0.10 -11.05
C ASP A 174 5.95 -1.26 -10.52
N VAL A 175 4.93 -1.23 -9.66
CA VAL A 175 4.31 -2.42 -9.08
C VAL A 175 2.84 -2.45 -9.51
N ALA A 176 2.46 -3.46 -10.27
CA ALA A 176 1.07 -3.69 -10.68
C ALA A 176 0.43 -4.75 -9.76
N ILE A 177 -0.65 -4.41 -9.08
CA ILE A 177 -1.40 -5.34 -8.23
C ILE A 177 -2.37 -6.14 -9.10
N ARG A 178 -2.18 -7.45 -9.14
CA ARG A 178 -3.00 -8.37 -9.96
C ARG A 178 -4.21 -8.88 -9.22
N SER A 179 -4.09 -9.15 -7.93
CA SER A 179 -5.22 -9.53 -7.08
C SER A 179 -4.96 -9.25 -5.61
N VAL A 180 -6.05 -8.97 -4.88
CA VAL A 180 -6.08 -8.91 -3.42
C VAL A 180 -7.30 -9.71 -2.96
N GLY A 181 -7.11 -10.71 -2.12
CA GLY A 181 -8.21 -11.57 -1.68
C GLY A 181 -7.83 -12.56 -0.57
N ALA A 182 -8.70 -13.52 -0.31
CA ALA A 182 -8.39 -14.61 0.59
C ALA A 182 -7.22 -15.45 0.05
N PRO A 183 -6.34 -15.99 0.90
CA PRO A 183 -5.30 -16.91 0.47
C PRO A 183 -5.90 -18.19 -0.12
N ASP A 184 -5.31 -18.69 -1.21
CA ASP A 184 -5.69 -19.98 -1.82
C ASP A 184 -5.11 -21.17 -1.06
N ALA A 185 -4.10 -20.95 -0.22
CA ALA A 185 -3.42 -21.96 0.59
C ALA A 185 -3.03 -21.39 1.96
N PRO A 186 -2.80 -22.22 2.97
CA PRO A 186 -2.27 -21.79 4.25
C PRO A 186 -0.95 -21.03 4.12
N LEU A 187 -0.69 -20.13 5.06
CA LEU A 187 0.57 -19.38 5.12
C LEU A 187 1.76 -20.32 5.19
N ARG A 188 2.70 -20.15 4.25
CA ARG A 188 3.97 -20.87 4.25
C ARG A 188 4.84 -20.36 5.41
N ARG A 189 5.51 -21.28 6.07
CA ARG A 189 6.44 -21.00 7.17
C ARG A 189 7.86 -21.37 6.74
N PHE A 190 8.84 -20.73 7.34
CA PHE A 190 10.23 -21.08 7.11
C PHE A 190 10.49 -22.54 7.53
N ASP A 191 11.09 -23.29 6.63
CA ASP A 191 11.56 -24.66 6.89
C ASP A 191 13.07 -24.74 6.66
N ARG A 192 13.83 -24.86 7.76
CA ARG A 192 15.29 -24.99 7.69
C ARG A 192 15.77 -26.20 6.88
N LYS A 193 14.97 -27.27 6.84
CA LYS A 193 15.34 -28.49 6.06
C LYS A 193 15.28 -28.24 4.56
N ALA A 194 14.38 -27.39 4.10
CA ALA A 194 14.30 -26.99 2.70
C ALA A 194 15.52 -26.19 2.25
N CYS A 195 16.27 -25.60 3.18
CA CYS A 195 17.49 -24.83 2.95
C CYS A 195 18.75 -25.62 3.33
N GLU A 196 18.75 -26.94 3.19
CA GLU A 196 19.95 -27.75 3.44
C GLU A 196 21.07 -27.37 2.47
N GLY A 197 22.27 -27.10 3.03
CA GLY A 197 23.43 -26.64 2.27
C GLY A 197 23.41 -25.16 1.88
N TYR A 198 22.52 -24.36 2.45
CA TYR A 198 22.57 -22.89 2.36
C TYR A 198 23.47 -22.32 3.44
N GLU A 199 24.06 -21.17 3.16
CA GLU A 199 24.73 -20.35 4.17
C GLU A 199 23.68 -19.64 5.05
N PHE A 200 23.91 -19.64 6.37
CA PHE A 200 23.01 -18.97 7.32
C PHE A 200 23.74 -17.81 8.00
N ILE A 201 23.26 -16.60 7.78
CA ILE A 201 23.78 -15.36 8.34
C ILE A 201 22.77 -14.84 9.36
N ASP A 202 23.15 -14.84 10.65
CA ASP A 202 22.28 -14.43 11.75
C ASP A 202 22.69 -13.05 12.27
N PHE A 203 21.83 -12.05 12.13
CA PHE A 203 22.01 -10.68 12.58
C PHE A 203 21.21 -10.31 13.85
N ARG A 204 20.70 -11.28 14.55
CA ARG A 204 19.92 -11.04 15.77
C ARG A 204 20.80 -10.84 16.98
#